data_407ab0658e20cdc1a5e6c255e46f2ff8
#
_entry.id   407ab0658e20cdc1a5e6c255e46f2ff8
#
_cell.length_a   1.000
_cell.length_b   1.000
_cell.length_c   1.000
_cell.angle_alpha   90.00
_cell.angle_beta   90.00
_cell.angle_gamma   90.00
#
_symmetry.space_group_name_H-M   'P 1'
#
loop_
_entity.id
_entity.type
_entity.pdbx_description
1 polymer ?
#
loop_
_entity_poly.entity_id
_entity_poly.type
_entity_poly.pdbx_seq_one_letter_code
_entity_poly.pdbx_strand_id
1 'polypeptide(L)'
;MFMKKALITGITGQDGAYLAEFLLKKGYQVHGIQRRASLSNSSRIDHLLAKELKADQNKTYFKLHYGDLTDSMNLVRIIQEIQPDEIYNLAAQSHVQVSFETAEYTANVDSLGTLRLLEAIIILKLEKTCRFYQASTSELFGKVEETPQSETTPF
;
A
#
# COMPACT_ATOMS: atom_id res chain seq x y z
N MET A 1 25.47 0.77 -5.39
CA MET A 1 24.39 -0.09 -4.87
C MET A 1 23.07 0.56 -5.27
N PHE A 2 22.22 -0.10 -6.03
CA PHE A 2 20.93 0.48 -6.42
C PHE A 2 20.03 0.54 -5.18
N MET A 3 19.39 1.69 -5.00
CA MET A 3 18.43 1.91 -3.91
C MET A 3 17.14 1.15 -4.23
N LYS A 4 16.69 0.27 -3.33
CA LYS A 4 15.41 -0.43 -3.50
C LYS A 4 14.24 0.53 -3.42
N LYS A 5 13.21 0.26 -4.21
CA LYS A 5 11.98 1.04 -4.29
C LYS A 5 10.82 0.27 -3.66
N ALA A 6 10.15 0.88 -2.71
CA ALA A 6 8.94 0.35 -2.11
C ALA A 6 7.72 1.20 -2.46
N LEU A 7 6.63 0.56 -2.86
CA LEU A 7 5.32 1.19 -3.04
C LEU A 7 4.40 0.76 -1.90
N ILE A 8 3.80 1.73 -1.20
CA ILE A 8 2.90 1.50 -0.08
C ILE A 8 1.52 2.07 -0.43
N THR A 9 0.49 1.25 -0.47
CA THR A 9 -0.90 1.71 -0.46
C THR A 9 -1.33 1.95 0.98
N GLY A 10 -2.28 2.86 1.21
CA GLY A 10 -2.69 3.19 2.58
C GLY A 10 -1.61 3.92 3.39
N ILE A 11 -0.71 4.63 2.71
CA ILE A 11 0.45 5.34 3.30
C ILE A 11 0.08 6.32 4.42
N THR A 12 -1.13 6.90 4.37
CA THR A 12 -1.62 7.87 5.37
C THR A 12 -2.21 7.19 6.62
N GLY A 13 -2.37 5.86 6.59
CA GLY A 13 -2.76 5.07 7.76
C GLY A 13 -1.64 4.95 8.79
N GLN A 14 -1.95 4.35 9.94
CA GLN A 14 -0.97 4.14 11.01
C GLN A 14 0.18 3.25 10.55
N ASP A 15 -0.13 2.05 10.08
CA ASP A 15 0.88 1.07 9.66
C ASP A 15 1.66 1.55 8.44
N GLY A 16 0.97 2.20 7.47
CA GLY A 16 1.62 2.78 6.29
C GLY A 16 2.65 3.84 6.64
N ALA A 17 2.33 4.72 7.59
CA ALA A 17 3.26 5.76 8.05
C ALA A 17 4.47 5.18 8.77
N TYR A 18 4.28 4.24 9.70
CA TYR A 18 5.39 3.57 10.39
C TYR A 18 6.27 2.75 9.45
N LEU A 19 5.66 2.04 8.50
CA LEU A 19 6.41 1.28 7.49
C LEU A 19 7.24 2.21 6.60
N ALA A 20 6.68 3.35 6.19
CA ALA A 20 7.41 4.35 5.41
C ALA A 20 8.65 4.86 6.16
N GLU A 21 8.50 5.24 7.44
CA GLU A 21 9.63 5.65 8.26
C GLU A 21 10.71 4.56 8.38
N PHE A 22 10.27 3.32 8.59
CA PHE A 22 11.18 2.18 8.74
C PHE A 22 11.96 1.91 7.46
N LEU A 23 11.30 1.92 6.29
CA LEU A 23 11.96 1.68 5.01
C LEU A 23 12.90 2.82 4.62
N LEU A 24 12.52 4.08 4.88
CA LEU A 24 13.40 5.23 4.69
C LEU A 24 14.68 5.12 5.55
N LYS A 25 14.57 4.70 6.82
CA LYS A 25 15.73 4.44 7.69
C LYS A 25 16.63 3.31 7.16
N LYS A 26 16.06 2.36 6.41
CA LYS A 26 16.77 1.28 5.73
C LYS A 26 17.38 1.68 4.37
N GLY A 27 17.21 2.92 3.94
CA GLY A 27 17.75 3.43 2.68
C GLY A 27 16.93 3.06 1.44
N TYR A 28 15.66 2.77 1.61
CA TYR A 28 14.73 2.61 0.47
C TYR A 28 14.30 3.96 -0.07
N GLN A 29 13.97 3.99 -1.35
CA GLN A 29 13.09 5.00 -1.93
C GLN A 29 11.65 4.56 -1.71
N VAL A 30 10.88 5.37 -1.00
CA VAL A 30 9.50 5.06 -0.63
C VAL A 30 8.52 5.87 -1.45
N HIS A 31 7.61 5.18 -2.11
CA HIS A 31 6.49 5.76 -2.83
C HIS A 31 5.19 5.40 -2.11
N GLY A 32 4.34 6.38 -1.85
CA GLY A 32 3.06 6.18 -1.20
C GLY A 32 1.88 6.48 -2.13
N ILE A 33 0.85 5.64 -2.12
CA ILE A 33 -0.43 5.96 -2.75
C ILE A 33 -1.35 6.54 -1.69
N GLN A 34 -1.88 7.75 -1.95
CA GLN A 34 -2.92 8.39 -1.15
C GLN A 34 -4.13 8.73 -2.01
N ARG A 35 -5.33 8.58 -1.46
CA ARG A 35 -6.54 9.02 -2.12
C ARG A 35 -6.63 10.55 -2.10
N ARG A 36 -7.18 11.12 -3.16
CA ARG A 36 -7.55 12.53 -3.16
C ARG A 36 -8.76 12.73 -2.22
N ALA A 37 -8.63 13.61 -1.28
CA ALA A 37 -9.69 13.95 -0.33
C ALA A 37 -9.81 15.48 -0.21
N SER A 38 -11.01 15.98 0.13
CA SER A 38 -11.25 17.41 0.34
C SER A 38 -10.55 17.96 1.58
N LEU A 39 -10.34 17.09 2.59
CA LEU A 39 -9.57 17.41 3.79
C LEU A 39 -8.25 16.65 3.75
N SER A 40 -7.18 17.30 4.23
CA SER A 40 -5.88 16.66 4.36
C SER A 40 -5.97 15.49 5.35
N ASN A 41 -5.48 14.31 4.94
CA ASN A 41 -5.36 13.13 5.78
C ASN A 41 -3.90 12.68 5.92
N SER A 42 -2.95 13.60 5.67
CA SER A 42 -1.51 13.31 5.62
C SER A 42 -0.76 13.55 6.94
N SER A 43 -1.44 13.96 8.02
CA SER A 43 -0.81 14.38 9.28
C SER A 43 0.25 13.41 9.82
N ARG A 44 0.06 12.09 9.61
CA ARG A 44 1.02 11.07 10.03
C ARG A 44 2.30 11.04 9.21
N ILE A 45 2.30 11.59 8.02
CA ILE A 45 3.44 11.58 7.07
C ILE A 45 3.95 12.97 6.69
N ASP A 46 3.34 14.04 7.19
CA ASP A 46 3.73 15.43 6.89
C ASP A 46 5.20 15.71 7.24
N HIS A 47 5.70 15.12 8.32
CA HIS A 47 7.10 15.22 8.72
C HIS A 47 8.07 14.56 7.72
N LEU A 48 7.64 13.52 7.01
CA LEU A 48 8.41 12.88 5.94
C LEU A 48 8.48 13.77 4.71
N LEU A 49 7.35 14.38 4.33
CA LEU A 49 7.29 15.36 3.25
C LEU A 49 8.16 16.58 3.55
N ALA A 50 8.12 17.09 4.79
CA ALA A 50 8.94 18.23 5.20
C ALA A 50 10.45 17.91 5.17
N LYS A 51 10.85 16.66 5.44
CA LYS A 51 12.25 16.21 5.29
C LYS A 51 12.65 16.11 3.82
N GLU A 52 11.77 15.59 2.97
CA GLU A 52 12.04 15.48 1.53
C GLU A 52 12.24 16.86 0.88
N LEU A 53 11.43 17.85 1.25
CA LEU A 53 11.57 19.24 0.77
C LEU A 53 12.91 19.89 1.17
N LYS A 54 13.57 19.40 2.21
CA LYS A 54 14.88 19.88 2.69
C LYS A 54 16.05 19.05 2.18
N ALA A 55 15.78 17.91 1.55
CA ALA A 55 16.80 17.02 1.02
C ALA A 55 17.39 17.56 -0.30
N ASP A 56 18.49 16.94 -0.72
CA ASP A 56 19.12 17.25 -2.01
C ASP A 56 18.10 16.99 -3.15
N GLN A 57 17.76 18.03 -3.90
CA GLN A 57 16.79 17.97 -5.01
C GLN A 57 17.14 16.96 -6.10
N ASN A 58 18.38 16.45 -6.12
CA ASN A 58 18.81 15.41 -7.06
C ASN A 58 18.48 13.98 -6.59
N LYS A 59 17.96 13.81 -5.37
CA LYS A 59 17.60 12.47 -4.81
C LYS A 59 16.28 12.53 -4.12
N THR A 60 15.28 11.89 -4.72
CA THR A 60 13.96 11.71 -4.11
C THR A 60 13.96 10.41 -3.30
N TYR A 61 13.77 10.52 -1.99
CA TYR A 61 13.65 9.37 -1.09
C TYR A 61 12.22 9.04 -0.74
N PHE A 62 11.33 10.04 -0.73
CA PHE A 62 9.92 9.89 -0.39
C PHE A 62 9.03 10.65 -1.39
N LYS A 63 8.11 9.95 -2.04
CA LYS A 63 7.19 10.56 -3.03
C LYS A 63 5.77 10.05 -2.83
N LEU A 64 4.79 10.95 -2.86
CA LEU A 64 3.37 10.61 -2.87
C LEU A 64 2.80 10.66 -4.28
N HIS A 65 1.90 9.71 -4.55
CA HIS A 65 1.11 9.61 -5.76
C HIS A 65 -0.36 9.64 -5.40
N TYR A 66 -1.16 10.41 -6.14
CA TYR A 66 -2.60 10.32 -6.03
C TYR A 66 -3.10 9.09 -6.78
N GLY A 67 -3.81 8.22 -6.07
CA GLY A 67 -4.39 7.01 -6.64
C GLY A 67 -5.45 6.41 -5.72
N ASP A 68 -6.27 5.56 -6.30
CA ASP A 68 -7.32 4.81 -5.61
C ASP A 68 -7.27 3.35 -6.07
N LEU A 69 -7.51 2.39 -5.16
CA LEU A 69 -7.57 0.96 -5.51
C LEU A 69 -8.74 0.63 -6.46
N THR A 70 -9.68 1.54 -6.63
CA THR A 70 -10.78 1.41 -7.60
C THR A 70 -10.43 1.84 -9.03
N ASP A 71 -9.24 2.47 -9.24
CA ASP A 71 -8.79 2.95 -10.54
C ASP A 71 -7.63 2.11 -11.11
N SER A 72 -7.98 1.09 -11.89
CA SER A 72 -7.01 0.14 -12.47
C SER A 72 -5.93 0.83 -13.31
N MET A 73 -6.33 1.77 -14.18
CA MET A 73 -5.38 2.40 -15.10
C MET A 73 -4.41 3.33 -14.38
N ASN A 74 -4.88 4.01 -13.35
CA ASN A 74 -4.02 4.83 -12.51
C ASN A 74 -2.98 3.98 -11.76
N LEU A 75 -3.40 2.82 -11.21
CA LEU A 75 -2.49 1.89 -10.54
C LEU A 75 -1.42 1.35 -11.49
N VAL A 76 -1.80 0.90 -12.70
CA VAL A 76 -0.84 0.45 -13.72
C VAL A 76 0.16 1.55 -14.04
N ARG A 77 -0.31 2.79 -14.27
CA ARG A 77 0.56 3.94 -14.57
C ARG A 77 1.55 4.23 -13.43
N ILE A 78 1.09 4.24 -12.18
CA ILE A 78 1.94 4.47 -11.00
C ILE A 78 3.01 3.37 -10.90
N ILE A 79 2.61 2.10 -10.98
CA ILE A 79 3.54 0.97 -10.87
C ILE A 79 4.55 0.97 -12.04
N GLN A 80 4.09 1.31 -13.24
CA GLN A 80 4.95 1.44 -14.42
C GLN A 80 6.01 2.55 -14.26
N GLU A 81 5.61 3.71 -13.71
CA GLU A 81 6.53 4.83 -13.45
C GLU A 81 7.59 4.46 -12.40
N ILE A 82 7.17 3.81 -11.33
CA ILE A 82 8.03 3.51 -10.18
C ILE A 82 8.93 2.31 -10.46
N GLN A 83 8.40 1.24 -11.07
CA GLN A 83 9.06 -0.07 -11.17
C GLN A 83 9.53 -0.53 -9.78
N PRO A 84 8.59 -0.81 -8.84
CA PRO A 84 8.95 -1.11 -7.46
C PRO A 84 9.57 -2.50 -7.31
N ASP A 85 10.52 -2.63 -6.39
CA ASP A 85 11.04 -3.93 -5.94
C ASP A 85 10.09 -4.62 -4.96
N GLU A 86 9.29 -3.81 -4.24
CA GLU A 86 8.37 -4.30 -3.20
C GLU A 86 7.08 -3.45 -3.21
N ILE A 87 5.93 -4.12 -3.14
CA ILE A 87 4.61 -3.49 -2.98
C ILE A 87 4.00 -3.96 -1.67
N TYR A 88 3.58 -3.02 -0.83
CA TYR A 88 2.90 -3.25 0.43
C TYR A 88 1.46 -2.76 0.33
N ASN A 89 0.51 -3.68 0.22
CA ASN A 89 -0.91 -3.33 0.16
C ASN A 89 -1.50 -3.29 1.58
N LEU A 90 -1.59 -2.07 2.12
CA LEU A 90 -2.16 -1.78 3.44
C LEU A 90 -3.46 -0.97 3.34
N ALA A 91 -3.85 -0.57 2.13
CA ALA A 91 -5.09 0.16 1.93
C ALA A 91 -6.29 -0.77 1.98
N ALA A 92 -7.30 -0.36 2.74
CA ALA A 92 -8.58 -1.06 2.84
C ALA A 92 -9.70 -0.10 3.26
N GLN A 93 -10.95 -0.51 3.05
CA GLN A 93 -12.09 -0.04 3.80
C GLN A 93 -12.20 -0.93 5.05
N SER A 94 -11.59 -0.53 6.17
CA SER A 94 -11.41 -1.37 7.35
C SER A 94 -12.43 -1.12 8.47
N HIS A 95 -13.38 -0.20 8.28
CA HIS A 95 -14.38 0.09 9.31
C HIS A 95 -15.54 -0.91 9.20
N VAL A 96 -15.70 -1.76 10.21
CA VAL A 96 -16.68 -2.89 10.20
C VAL A 96 -18.10 -2.42 9.92
N GLN A 97 -18.62 -1.43 10.66
CA GLN A 97 -19.98 -0.93 10.44
C GLN A 97 -20.19 -0.41 9.01
N VAL A 98 -19.24 0.37 8.50
CA VAL A 98 -19.30 0.93 7.13
C VAL A 98 -19.27 -0.18 6.08
N SER A 99 -18.63 -1.32 6.34
CA SER A 99 -18.59 -2.42 5.37
C SER A 99 -19.99 -3.01 5.08
N PHE A 100 -20.90 -2.98 6.06
CA PHE A 100 -22.29 -3.38 5.85
C PHE A 100 -23.12 -2.31 5.13
N GLU A 101 -22.85 -1.03 5.42
CA GLU A 101 -23.57 0.10 4.82
C GLU A 101 -23.13 0.36 3.37
N THR A 102 -21.86 0.09 3.05
CA THR A 102 -21.26 0.32 1.72
C THR A 102 -20.57 -0.95 1.21
N ALA A 103 -21.30 -2.07 1.18
CA ALA A 103 -20.74 -3.38 0.86
C ALA A 103 -20.09 -3.44 -0.53
N GLU A 104 -20.70 -2.82 -1.55
CA GLU A 104 -20.17 -2.76 -2.91
C GLU A 104 -18.82 -2.00 -2.95
N TYR A 105 -18.73 -0.86 -2.29
CA TYR A 105 -17.48 -0.10 -2.21
C TYR A 105 -16.39 -0.89 -1.47
N THR A 106 -16.75 -1.54 -0.37
CA THR A 106 -15.84 -2.39 0.41
C THR A 106 -15.28 -3.51 -0.45
N ALA A 107 -16.13 -4.26 -1.15
CA ALA A 107 -15.70 -5.33 -2.06
C ALA A 107 -14.83 -4.78 -3.19
N ASN A 108 -15.17 -3.61 -3.74
CA ASN A 108 -14.43 -2.99 -4.83
C ASN A 108 -13.01 -2.55 -4.40
N VAL A 109 -12.86 -2.01 -3.18
CA VAL A 109 -11.57 -1.60 -2.64
C VAL A 109 -10.75 -2.82 -2.19
N ASP A 110 -11.32 -3.68 -1.35
CA ASP A 110 -10.55 -4.70 -0.63
C ASP A 110 -10.27 -5.93 -1.49
N SER A 111 -11.25 -6.42 -2.23
CA SER A 111 -11.08 -7.58 -3.12
C SER A 111 -10.57 -7.18 -4.49
N LEU A 112 -11.33 -6.37 -5.23
CA LEU A 112 -10.96 -6.00 -6.59
C LEU A 112 -9.74 -5.06 -6.63
N GLY A 113 -9.53 -4.24 -5.60
CA GLY A 113 -8.34 -3.42 -5.48
C GLY A 113 -7.06 -4.25 -5.38
N THR A 114 -7.09 -5.32 -4.58
CA THR A 114 -5.98 -6.28 -4.50
C THR A 114 -5.74 -6.97 -5.84
N LEU A 115 -6.81 -7.44 -6.52
CA LEU A 115 -6.71 -8.03 -7.85
C LEU A 115 -6.09 -7.06 -8.85
N ARG A 116 -6.48 -5.78 -8.86
CA ARG A 116 -5.91 -4.77 -9.77
C ARG A 116 -4.40 -4.57 -9.59
N LEU A 117 -3.92 -4.61 -8.34
CA LEU A 117 -2.47 -4.54 -8.07
C LEU A 117 -1.73 -5.77 -8.60
N LEU A 118 -2.28 -6.97 -8.40
CA LEU A 118 -1.71 -8.21 -8.92
C LEU A 118 -1.71 -8.23 -10.45
N GLU A 119 -2.81 -7.85 -11.09
CA GLU A 119 -2.90 -7.71 -12.55
C GLU A 119 -1.91 -6.68 -13.10
N ALA A 120 -1.72 -5.56 -12.40
CA ALA A 120 -0.74 -4.57 -12.80
C ALA A 120 0.70 -5.13 -12.78
N ILE A 121 1.04 -5.95 -11.77
CA ILE A 121 2.34 -6.65 -11.70
C ILE A 121 2.51 -7.57 -12.90
N ILE A 122 1.48 -8.35 -13.27
CA ILE A 122 1.49 -9.28 -14.41
C ILE A 122 1.61 -8.52 -15.74
N ILE A 123 0.76 -7.53 -15.96
CA ILE A 123 0.76 -6.70 -17.19
C ILE A 123 2.13 -6.06 -17.42
N LEU A 124 2.78 -5.60 -16.35
CA LEU A 124 4.09 -4.95 -16.41
C LEU A 124 5.26 -5.93 -16.34
N LYS A 125 5.01 -7.25 -16.29
CA LYS A 125 6.01 -8.34 -16.24
C LYS A 125 6.97 -8.20 -15.05
N LEU A 126 6.44 -7.82 -13.90
CA LEU A 126 7.21 -7.60 -12.67
C LEU A 126 7.20 -8.81 -11.71
N GLU A 127 6.55 -9.93 -12.05
CA GLU A 127 6.34 -11.09 -11.17
C GLU A 127 7.64 -11.71 -10.63
N LYS A 128 8.74 -11.54 -11.37
CA LYS A 128 10.06 -12.07 -10.97
C LYS A 128 10.91 -11.08 -10.20
N THR A 129 10.58 -9.80 -10.22
CA THR A 129 11.39 -8.72 -9.67
C THR A 129 10.71 -7.98 -8.52
N CYS A 130 9.39 -7.94 -8.49
CA CYS A 130 8.60 -7.26 -7.48
C CYS A 130 8.02 -8.27 -6.47
N ARG A 131 8.22 -8.03 -5.18
CA ARG A 131 7.58 -8.77 -4.09
C ARG A 131 6.30 -8.06 -3.68
N PHE A 132 5.23 -8.82 -3.51
CA PHE A 132 3.94 -8.29 -3.08
C PHE A 132 3.61 -8.77 -1.66
N TYR A 133 3.28 -7.84 -0.78
CA TYR A 133 2.78 -8.10 0.56
C TYR A 133 1.34 -7.63 0.68
N GLN A 134 0.45 -8.54 1.10
CA GLN A 134 -0.94 -8.25 1.45
C GLN A 134 -1.10 -8.28 2.96
N ALA A 135 -1.50 -7.16 3.57
CA ALA A 135 -1.79 -7.13 5.00
C ALA A 135 -2.95 -8.05 5.36
N SER A 136 -3.94 -8.13 4.46
CA SER A 136 -5.13 -8.96 4.63
C SER A 136 -5.97 -8.54 5.85
N THR A 137 -6.60 -9.46 6.53
CA THR A 137 -7.54 -9.19 7.62
C THR A 137 -7.20 -9.99 8.87
N SER A 138 -7.44 -9.40 10.05
CA SER A 138 -7.38 -10.11 11.32
C SER A 138 -8.49 -11.18 11.46
N GLU A 139 -9.54 -11.07 10.65
CA GLU A 139 -10.69 -11.98 10.66
C GLU A 139 -10.53 -13.17 9.70
N LEU A 140 -9.33 -13.37 9.14
CA LEU A 140 -9.06 -14.38 8.12
C LEU A 140 -9.43 -15.80 8.57
N PHE A 141 -9.17 -16.12 9.84
CA PHE A 141 -9.44 -17.44 10.42
C PHE A 141 -10.83 -17.55 11.05
N GLY A 142 -11.62 -16.48 11.10
CA GLY A 142 -12.95 -16.49 11.69
C GLY A 142 -12.96 -17.03 13.13
N LYS A 143 -13.77 -18.09 13.39
CA LYS A 143 -13.72 -18.81 14.64
C LYS A 143 -12.56 -19.79 14.62
N VAL A 144 -11.45 -19.42 15.26
CA VAL A 144 -10.19 -20.17 15.25
C VAL A 144 -10.36 -21.61 15.73
N GLU A 145 -9.77 -22.55 15.01
CA GLU A 145 -9.77 -23.98 15.35
C GLU A 145 -8.56 -24.38 16.19
N GLU A 146 -7.49 -23.59 16.17
CA GLU A 146 -6.28 -23.82 16.98
C GLU A 146 -5.68 -22.51 17.47
N THR A 147 -4.90 -22.59 18.56
CA THR A 147 -4.19 -21.46 19.16
C THR A 147 -2.80 -21.90 19.59
N PRO A 148 -1.71 -21.25 19.10
CA PRO A 148 -1.70 -20.19 18.09
C PRO A 148 -2.04 -20.72 16.69
N GLN A 149 -2.51 -19.84 15.81
CA GLN A 149 -2.69 -20.15 14.40
C GLN A 149 -1.34 -20.32 13.70
N SER A 150 -1.34 -21.08 12.61
CA SER A 150 -0.20 -21.31 11.74
C SER A 150 -0.58 -21.22 10.26
N GLU A 151 0.37 -21.41 9.36
CA GLU A 151 0.12 -21.41 7.91
C GLU A 151 -0.76 -22.59 7.46
N THR A 152 -0.96 -23.59 8.30
CA THR A 152 -1.79 -24.78 8.04
C THR A 152 -3.16 -24.68 8.69
N THR A 153 -3.41 -23.67 9.52
CA THR A 153 -4.72 -23.43 10.13
C THR A 153 -5.76 -23.15 9.05
N PRO A 154 -6.90 -23.87 9.01
CA PRO A 154 -7.94 -23.62 8.01
C PRO A 154 -8.61 -22.25 8.18
N PHE A 155 -9.11 -21.73 7.06
CA PHE A 155 -9.88 -20.48 6.99
C PHE A 155 -11.36 -20.71 7.20
#